data_e244f251eb82079ab281558904bbcb8e
#
_entry.id   e244f251eb82079ab281558904bbcb8e
#
_cell.length_a   1.000
_cell.length_b   1.000
_cell.length_c   1.000
_cell.angle_alpha   90.00
_cell.angle_beta   90.00
_cell.angle_gamma   90.00
#
_symmetry.space_group_name_H-M   'P 1'
#
loop_
_entity.id
_entity.type
_entity.pdbx_description
1 polymer ?
#
loop_
_entity_poly.entity_id
_entity_poly.type
_entity_poly.pdbx_seq_one_letter_code
_entity_poly.pdbx_strand_id
1 'polypeptide(L)'
;MDEKKILKILKILLKRLYYFGVRRKIFLNNLLFKKANNQHLFILSPPYCGSTLLNEIISSSSNVSCNNNLGNREGQNLPETFKILFNEGKWDSKKDIDWKYIHKVWDKYWDKSKGILLEKSPPNICRAINIEKEFSDAKFICLVRNPYAQAEGI
;
A
#
# COMPACT_ATOMS: atom_id res chain seq x y z
N MET A 1 1.92 35.74 4.70
CA MET A 1 1.52 34.39 4.22
C MET A 1 0.97 33.64 5.41
N ASP A 2 -0.21 33.05 5.31
CA ASP A 2 -0.89 32.38 6.43
C ASP A 2 -0.04 31.20 6.96
N GLU A 3 0.22 31.16 8.28
CA GLU A 3 1.01 30.07 8.93
C GLU A 3 0.48 28.68 8.58
N LYS A 4 -0.85 28.52 8.53
CA LYS A 4 -1.48 27.24 8.14
C LYS A 4 -1.10 26.83 6.72
N LYS A 5 -0.96 27.79 5.80
CA LYS A 5 -0.54 27.53 4.43
C LYS A 5 0.92 27.12 4.34
N ILE A 6 1.79 27.77 5.13
CA ILE A 6 3.21 27.42 5.22
C ILE A 6 3.36 26.00 5.77
N LEU A 7 2.68 25.68 6.87
CA LEU A 7 2.73 24.36 7.51
C LEU A 7 2.24 23.25 6.56
N LYS A 8 1.20 23.51 5.78
CA LYS A 8 0.69 22.57 4.76
C LYS A 8 1.73 22.31 3.66
N ILE A 9 2.38 23.36 3.16
CA ILE A 9 3.44 23.24 2.15
C ILE A 9 4.62 22.43 2.72
N LEU A 10 5.06 22.75 3.93
CA LEU A 10 6.16 22.04 4.60
C LEU A 10 5.85 20.54 4.77
N LYS A 11 4.65 20.19 5.21
CA LYS A 11 4.22 18.77 5.31
C LYS A 11 4.27 18.05 3.96
N ILE A 12 3.86 18.71 2.87
CA ILE A 12 3.92 18.14 1.52
C ILE A 12 5.37 17.91 1.09
N LEU A 13 6.25 18.88 1.34
CA LEU A 13 7.68 18.76 1.00
C LEU A 13 8.35 17.64 1.80
N LEU A 14 8.12 17.59 3.11
CA LEU A 14 8.65 16.51 3.97
C LEU A 14 8.17 15.12 3.51
N LYS A 15 6.89 15.00 3.15
CA LYS A 15 6.34 13.76 2.60
C LYS A 15 7.02 13.36 1.28
N ARG A 16 7.27 14.32 0.39
CA ARG A 16 7.99 14.08 -0.88
C ARG A 16 9.43 13.62 -0.65
N LEU A 17 10.16 14.29 0.25
CA LEU A 17 11.53 13.91 0.62
C LEU A 17 11.58 12.52 1.22
N TYR A 18 10.65 12.18 2.12
CA TYR A 18 10.53 10.84 2.69
C TYR A 18 10.39 9.76 1.60
N TYR A 19 9.42 9.90 0.69
CA TYR A 19 9.21 8.90 -0.36
C TYR A 19 10.37 8.84 -1.36
N PHE A 20 11.03 9.95 -1.63
CA PHE A 20 12.26 9.96 -2.43
C PHE A 20 13.36 9.13 -1.76
N GLY A 21 13.59 9.32 -0.46
CA GLY A 21 14.56 8.55 0.32
C GLY A 21 14.23 7.05 0.34
N VAL A 22 12.96 6.71 0.58
CA VAL A 22 12.48 5.32 0.57
C VAL A 22 12.75 4.65 -0.78
N ARG A 23 12.39 5.29 -1.90
CA ARG A 23 12.64 4.73 -3.24
C ARG A 23 14.12 4.54 -3.54
N ARG A 24 14.98 5.51 -3.16
CA ARG A 24 16.45 5.36 -3.33
C ARG A 24 16.99 4.17 -2.55
N LYS A 25 16.56 4.04 -1.28
CA LYS A 25 16.97 2.90 -0.44
C LYS A 25 16.55 1.58 -1.07
N ILE A 26 15.29 1.45 -1.48
CA ILE A 26 14.75 0.24 -2.10
C ILE A 26 15.44 -0.05 -3.43
N PHE A 27 15.66 0.97 -4.25
CA PHE A 27 16.42 0.80 -5.51
C PHE A 27 17.81 0.24 -5.27
N LEU A 28 18.55 0.78 -4.30
CA LEU A 28 19.87 0.29 -3.93
C LEU A 28 19.80 -1.15 -3.39
N ASN A 29 18.83 -1.47 -2.53
CA ASN A 29 18.65 -2.83 -2.04
C ASN A 29 18.38 -3.80 -3.20
N ASN A 30 17.46 -3.45 -4.10
CA ASN A 30 17.12 -4.29 -5.26
C ASN A 30 18.27 -4.44 -6.26
N LEU A 31 19.25 -3.52 -6.25
CA LEU A 31 20.46 -3.61 -7.07
C LEU A 31 21.55 -4.46 -6.40
N LEU A 32 21.72 -4.31 -5.09
CA LEU A 32 22.85 -4.90 -4.34
C LEU A 32 22.54 -6.32 -3.85
N PHE A 33 21.29 -6.62 -3.55
CA PHE A 33 20.91 -7.92 -3.00
C PHE A 33 20.20 -8.78 -4.05
N LYS A 34 20.45 -10.08 -3.98
CA LYS A 34 19.77 -11.07 -4.83
C LYS A 34 18.27 -11.01 -4.58
N LYS A 35 17.47 -10.99 -5.64
CA LYS A 35 16.02 -11.11 -5.53
C LYS A 35 15.65 -12.45 -4.92
N ALA A 36 14.73 -12.42 -3.95
CA ALA A 36 14.12 -13.62 -3.43
C ALA A 36 13.09 -14.18 -4.44
N ASN A 37 12.60 -15.38 -4.19
CA ASN A 37 11.37 -15.85 -4.82
C ASN A 37 10.21 -15.11 -4.14
N ASN A 38 9.81 -13.98 -4.72
CA ASN A 38 8.84 -13.10 -4.13
C ASN A 38 7.42 -13.68 -4.26
N GLN A 39 6.61 -13.47 -3.23
CA GLN A 39 5.17 -13.71 -3.24
C GLN A 39 4.43 -12.42 -2.86
N HIS A 40 3.44 -12.03 -3.65
CA HIS A 40 2.60 -10.88 -3.35
C HIS A 40 1.51 -11.27 -2.35
N LEU A 41 1.41 -10.50 -1.26
CA LEU A 41 0.41 -10.69 -0.21
C LEU A 41 -0.46 -9.43 -0.08
N PHE A 42 -1.76 -9.59 -0.23
CA PHE A 42 -2.73 -8.50 -0.13
C PHE A 42 -3.65 -8.71 1.08
N ILE A 43 -3.74 -7.69 1.94
CA ILE A 43 -4.74 -7.68 3.02
C ILE A 43 -5.99 -7.01 2.49
N LEU A 44 -7.06 -7.78 2.37
CA LEU A 44 -8.39 -7.32 1.99
C LEU A 44 -9.22 -7.12 3.25
N SER A 45 -9.73 -5.91 3.46
CA SER A 45 -10.54 -5.62 4.64
C SER A 45 -11.47 -4.45 4.40
N PRO A 46 -12.67 -4.43 5.00
CA PRO A 46 -13.41 -3.19 5.17
C PRO A 46 -12.61 -2.20 6.04
N PRO A 47 -12.94 -0.91 6.00
CA PRO A 47 -12.37 0.07 6.95
C PRO A 47 -12.65 -0.34 8.40
N TYR A 48 -11.79 0.12 9.32
CA TYR A 48 -11.93 -0.08 10.78
C TYR A 48 -11.90 -1.53 11.27
N CYS A 49 -11.42 -2.47 10.44
CA CYS A 49 -11.25 -3.88 10.82
C CYS A 49 -9.92 -4.22 11.50
N GLY A 50 -9.04 -3.25 11.72
CA GLY A 50 -7.71 -3.51 12.32
C GLY A 50 -6.64 -3.90 11.31
N SER A 51 -6.87 -3.68 10.01
CA SER A 51 -5.92 -4.04 8.95
C SER A 51 -4.57 -3.31 9.03
N THR A 52 -4.51 -2.13 9.63
CA THR A 52 -3.24 -1.42 9.87
C THR A 52 -2.40 -2.16 10.91
N LEU A 53 -3.00 -2.61 12.02
CA LEU A 53 -2.32 -3.42 13.03
C LEU A 53 -1.84 -4.75 12.45
N LEU A 54 -2.69 -5.45 11.67
CA LEU A 54 -2.29 -6.68 11.01
C LEU A 54 -1.11 -6.45 10.05
N ASN A 55 -1.14 -5.37 9.27
CA ASN A 55 -0.02 -4.99 8.40
C ASN A 55 1.26 -4.75 9.21
N GLU A 56 1.18 -4.08 10.36
CA GLU A 56 2.32 -3.83 11.25
C GLU A 56 2.91 -5.14 11.79
N ILE A 57 2.06 -6.03 12.27
CA ILE A 57 2.47 -7.35 12.78
C ILE A 57 3.17 -8.15 11.68
N ILE A 58 2.59 -8.27 10.49
CA ILE A 58 3.18 -9.03 9.39
C ILE A 58 4.49 -8.37 8.93
N SER A 59 4.51 -7.05 8.78
CA SER A 59 5.70 -6.32 8.32
C SER A 59 6.80 -6.17 9.37
N SER A 60 6.60 -6.64 10.60
CA SER A 60 7.66 -6.77 11.60
C SER A 60 8.67 -7.88 11.26
N SER A 61 8.26 -8.83 10.43
CA SER A 61 9.16 -9.87 9.93
C SER A 61 10.22 -9.30 9.00
N SER A 62 11.48 -9.69 9.19
CA SER A 62 12.60 -9.30 8.32
C SER A 62 12.46 -9.79 6.87
N ASN A 63 11.59 -10.78 6.62
CA ASN A 63 11.33 -11.35 5.29
C ASN A 63 10.14 -10.70 4.56
N VAL A 64 9.57 -9.62 5.10
CA VAL A 64 8.42 -8.91 4.52
C VAL A 64 8.81 -7.50 4.11
N SER A 65 8.39 -7.09 2.92
CA SER A 65 8.47 -5.70 2.45
C SER A 65 7.08 -5.13 2.24
N CYS A 66 6.70 -4.14 3.04
CA CYS A 66 5.49 -3.36 2.82
C CYS A 66 5.77 -2.22 1.84
N ASN A 67 4.88 -1.99 0.87
CA ASN A 67 5.07 -0.93 -0.13
C ASN A 67 4.86 0.49 0.43
N ASN A 68 4.19 0.63 1.56
CA ASN A 68 4.03 1.93 2.24
C ASN A 68 4.15 1.76 3.76
N ASN A 69 5.11 2.45 4.36
CA ASN A 69 5.35 2.44 5.81
C ASN A 69 4.92 3.76 6.50
N LEU A 70 4.20 4.64 5.80
CA LEU A 70 3.76 5.92 6.31
C LEU A 70 2.24 5.94 6.56
N GLY A 71 1.83 6.53 7.68
CA GLY A 71 0.41 6.67 8.04
C GLY A 71 -0.28 5.31 8.16
N ASN A 72 -1.40 5.13 7.46
CA ASN A 72 -2.17 3.89 7.51
C ASN A 72 -1.53 2.72 6.74
N ARG A 73 -0.31 2.88 6.23
CA ARG A 73 0.43 1.87 5.48
C ARG A 73 -0.31 1.34 4.24
N GLU A 74 -0.97 2.23 3.52
CA GLU A 74 -1.78 1.89 2.36
C GLU A 74 -1.06 2.27 1.06
N GLY A 75 -0.89 1.32 0.15
CA GLY A 75 -0.27 1.55 -1.15
C GLY A 75 -1.04 2.54 -2.03
N GLN A 76 -2.36 2.68 -1.81
CA GLN A 76 -3.16 3.74 -2.45
C GLN A 76 -2.74 5.16 -2.07
N ASN A 77 -2.04 5.35 -0.95
CA ASN A 77 -1.60 6.65 -0.43
C ASN A 77 -0.20 7.07 -0.91
N LEU A 78 0.45 6.26 -1.75
CA LEU A 78 1.70 6.63 -2.38
C LEU A 78 1.48 7.81 -3.35
N PRO A 79 2.47 8.69 -3.53
CA PRO A 79 2.31 9.91 -4.34
C PRO A 79 1.78 9.66 -5.75
N GLU A 80 2.25 8.60 -6.40
CA GLU A 80 1.91 8.28 -7.78
C GLU A 80 0.55 7.55 -7.91
N THR A 81 0.11 6.82 -6.89
CA THR A 81 -1.14 6.05 -6.93
C THR A 81 -2.32 6.78 -6.33
N PHE A 82 -2.07 7.79 -5.47
CA PHE A 82 -3.11 8.49 -4.71
C PHE A 82 -4.25 9.02 -5.59
N LYS A 83 -3.92 9.72 -6.68
CA LYS A 83 -4.92 10.27 -7.59
C LYS A 83 -5.75 9.21 -8.31
N ILE A 84 -5.16 8.04 -8.55
CA ILE A 84 -5.79 6.96 -9.30
C ILE A 84 -6.64 6.09 -8.37
N LEU A 85 -6.12 5.72 -7.21
CA LEU A 85 -6.73 4.72 -6.34
C LEU A 85 -7.62 5.33 -5.24
N PHE A 86 -7.33 6.57 -4.78
CA PHE A 86 -7.99 7.17 -3.62
C PHE A 86 -9.10 8.17 -3.98
N ASN A 87 -9.12 8.72 -5.20
CA ASN A 87 -10.12 9.70 -5.63
C ASN A 87 -11.54 9.10 -5.73
N GLU A 88 -12.50 9.89 -6.24
CA GLU A 88 -13.87 9.46 -6.49
C GLU A 88 -13.96 8.06 -7.10
N GLY A 89 -14.92 7.27 -6.66
CA GLY A 89 -15.06 5.88 -7.11
C GLY A 89 -14.02 4.92 -6.52
N LYS A 90 -13.36 5.25 -5.40
CA LYS A 90 -12.39 4.32 -4.76
C LYS A 90 -12.99 2.97 -4.36
N TRP A 91 -14.31 2.92 -4.14
CA TRP A 91 -15.06 1.70 -3.82
C TRP A 91 -15.78 1.09 -5.03
N ASP A 92 -15.63 1.68 -6.20
CA ASP A 92 -16.22 1.16 -7.44
C ASP A 92 -15.34 0.04 -8.01
N SER A 93 -15.89 -1.17 -8.04
CA SER A 93 -15.22 -2.35 -8.62
C SER A 93 -15.08 -2.28 -10.14
N LYS A 94 -15.91 -1.44 -10.80
CA LYS A 94 -15.93 -1.26 -12.27
C LYS A 94 -15.01 -0.12 -12.71
N LYS A 95 -14.41 0.63 -11.78
CA LYS A 95 -13.50 1.70 -12.12
C LYS A 95 -12.35 1.19 -12.98
N ASP A 96 -12.18 1.81 -14.13
CA ASP A 96 -11.06 1.51 -15.02
C ASP A 96 -9.76 2.01 -14.39
N ILE A 97 -8.84 1.09 -14.13
CA ILE A 97 -7.55 1.33 -13.50
C ILE A 97 -6.48 0.62 -14.31
N ASP A 98 -5.47 1.36 -14.74
CA ASP A 98 -4.26 0.76 -15.32
C ASP A 98 -3.46 0.02 -14.23
N TRP A 99 -3.79 -1.25 -14.05
CA TRP A 99 -3.16 -2.11 -13.04
C TRP A 99 -1.69 -2.36 -13.35
N LYS A 100 -1.28 -2.39 -14.62
CA LYS A 100 0.14 -2.50 -15.01
C LYS A 100 0.94 -1.29 -14.54
N TYR A 101 0.34 -0.09 -14.62
CA TYR A 101 0.95 1.11 -14.07
C TYR A 101 1.04 1.05 -12.54
N ILE A 102 -0.04 0.63 -11.87
CA ILE A 102 -0.05 0.48 -10.40
C ILE A 102 1.03 -0.50 -9.95
N HIS A 103 1.14 -1.65 -10.61
CA HIS A 103 2.19 -2.65 -10.34
C HIS A 103 3.59 -2.02 -10.46
N LYS A 104 3.88 -1.35 -11.58
CA LYS A 104 5.16 -0.66 -11.79
C LYS A 104 5.46 0.40 -10.72
N VAL A 105 4.43 1.06 -10.18
CA VAL A 105 4.60 2.02 -9.09
C VAL A 105 4.91 1.30 -7.80
N TRP A 106 4.12 0.30 -7.42
CA TRP A 106 4.33 -0.46 -6.17
C TRP A 106 5.69 -1.16 -6.14
N ASP A 107 6.17 -1.65 -7.28
CA ASP A 107 7.51 -2.24 -7.46
C ASP A 107 8.66 -1.31 -7.05
N LYS A 108 8.47 0.00 -7.13
CA LYS A 108 9.49 0.98 -6.69
C LYS A 108 9.56 1.11 -5.17
N TYR A 109 8.58 0.55 -4.46
CA TYR A 109 8.44 0.62 -3.02
C TYR A 109 8.58 -0.73 -2.32
N TRP A 110 8.71 -1.83 -3.07
CA TRP A 110 8.99 -3.15 -2.53
C TRP A 110 10.48 -3.51 -2.63
N ASP A 111 11.03 -3.92 -1.50
CA ASP A 111 12.36 -4.53 -1.41
C ASP A 111 12.27 -5.99 -1.87
N LYS A 112 12.67 -6.25 -3.10
CA LYS A 112 12.60 -7.57 -3.75
C LYS A 112 13.61 -8.59 -3.22
N SER A 113 14.47 -8.20 -2.30
CA SER A 113 15.30 -9.14 -1.56
C SER A 113 14.52 -9.92 -0.48
N LYS A 114 13.26 -9.51 -0.22
CA LYS A 114 12.35 -10.14 0.74
C LYS A 114 11.45 -11.17 0.07
N GLY A 115 11.08 -12.22 0.80
CA GLY A 115 10.20 -13.27 0.26
C GLY A 115 8.74 -12.82 0.08
N ILE A 116 8.26 -11.85 0.88
CA ILE A 116 6.86 -11.40 0.83
C ILE A 116 6.80 -9.91 0.52
N LEU A 117 6.02 -9.56 -0.49
CA LEU A 117 5.70 -8.20 -0.92
C LEU A 117 4.28 -7.86 -0.49
N LEU A 118 4.15 -7.09 0.60
CA LEU A 118 2.88 -6.83 1.29
C LEU A 118 2.25 -5.53 0.82
N GLU A 119 0.95 -5.58 0.53
CA GLU A 119 0.11 -4.41 0.27
C GLU A 119 -1.19 -4.47 1.08
N LYS A 120 -1.61 -3.32 1.59
CA LYS A 120 -2.89 -3.16 2.29
C LYS A 120 -3.52 -1.82 1.94
N SER A 121 -4.65 -1.88 1.25
CA SER A 121 -5.54 -0.72 1.02
C SER A 121 -6.98 -1.20 1.11
N PRO A 122 -7.82 -0.67 2.00
CA PRO A 122 -9.19 -1.16 2.19
C PRO A 122 -10.00 -1.28 0.89
N PRO A 123 -9.94 -0.35 -0.08
CA PRO A 123 -10.67 -0.50 -1.34
C PRO A 123 -10.26 -1.69 -2.21
N ASN A 124 -9.15 -2.34 -1.92
CA ASN A 124 -8.73 -3.54 -2.67
C ASN A 124 -9.71 -4.71 -2.50
N ILE A 125 -10.55 -4.69 -1.47
CA ILE A 125 -11.64 -5.68 -1.32
C ILE A 125 -12.58 -5.68 -2.54
N CYS A 126 -12.84 -4.51 -3.14
CA CYS A 126 -13.65 -4.38 -4.35
C CYS A 126 -12.86 -4.69 -5.64
N ARG A 127 -11.54 -4.84 -5.55
CA ARG A 127 -10.61 -4.95 -6.69
C ARG A 127 -9.84 -6.26 -6.72
N ALA A 128 -10.17 -7.21 -5.86
CA ALA A 128 -9.43 -8.47 -5.70
C ALA A 128 -9.23 -9.22 -7.02
N ILE A 129 -10.28 -9.31 -7.86
CA ILE A 129 -10.22 -9.97 -9.18
C ILE A 129 -9.22 -9.28 -10.12
N ASN A 130 -9.16 -7.95 -10.09
CA ASN A 130 -8.24 -7.19 -10.93
C ASN A 130 -6.79 -7.35 -10.45
N ILE A 131 -6.59 -7.39 -9.13
CA ILE A 131 -5.30 -7.64 -8.51
C ILE A 131 -4.81 -9.05 -8.86
N GLU A 132 -5.67 -10.08 -8.75
CA GLU A 132 -5.34 -11.46 -9.09
C GLU A 132 -4.92 -11.60 -10.57
N LYS A 133 -5.60 -10.89 -11.48
CA LYS A 133 -5.24 -10.88 -12.90
C LYS A 133 -3.87 -10.26 -13.17
N GLU A 134 -3.49 -9.23 -12.45
CA GLU A 134 -2.20 -8.54 -12.63
C GLU A 134 -1.06 -9.25 -11.89
N PHE A 135 -1.33 -9.77 -10.68
CA PHE A 135 -0.35 -10.45 -9.83
C PHE A 135 -0.70 -11.94 -9.77
N SER A 136 -0.17 -12.71 -10.71
CA SER A 136 -0.51 -14.14 -10.87
C SER A 136 -0.13 -15.02 -9.66
N ASP A 137 0.77 -14.54 -8.80
CA ASP A 137 1.20 -15.18 -7.54
C ASP A 137 0.48 -14.62 -6.30
N ALA A 138 -0.50 -13.73 -6.48
CA ALA A 138 -1.18 -13.05 -5.38
C ALA A 138 -1.78 -14.02 -4.36
N LYS A 139 -1.53 -13.76 -3.08
CA LYS A 139 -2.24 -14.37 -1.96
C LYS A 139 -3.01 -13.29 -1.22
N PHE A 140 -4.15 -13.69 -0.67
CA PHE A 140 -5.07 -12.78 -0.01
C PHE A 140 -5.33 -13.21 1.43
N ILE A 141 -5.26 -12.25 2.35
CA ILE A 141 -5.80 -12.37 3.70
C ILE A 141 -7.06 -11.54 3.77
N CYS A 142 -8.20 -12.18 3.96
CA CYS A 142 -9.48 -11.50 4.17
C CYS A 142 -9.68 -11.28 5.67
N LEU A 143 -9.63 -10.02 6.11
CA LEU A 143 -9.85 -9.64 7.50
C LEU A 143 -11.29 -9.13 7.66
N VAL A 144 -12.01 -9.77 8.55
CA VAL A 144 -13.38 -9.39 8.93
C VAL A 144 -13.43 -9.10 10.44
N ARG A 145 -14.35 -8.25 10.84
CA ARG A 145 -14.60 -7.89 12.24
C ARG A 145 -16.10 -7.99 12.50
N ASN A 146 -16.48 -8.17 13.77
CA ASN A 146 -17.86 -8.05 14.18
C ASN A 146 -18.43 -6.70 13.69
N PRO A 147 -19.57 -6.70 12.94
CA PRO A 147 -20.10 -5.49 12.30
C PRO A 147 -20.50 -4.41 13.31
N TYR A 148 -20.94 -4.76 14.50
CA TYR A 148 -21.24 -3.78 15.57
C TYR A 148 -19.97 -3.07 16.05
N ALA A 149 -18.92 -3.84 16.36
CA ALA A 149 -17.64 -3.27 16.76
C ALA A 149 -16.94 -2.49 15.62
N GLN A 150 -17.26 -2.80 14.36
CA GLN A 150 -16.79 -2.03 13.22
C GLN A 150 -17.51 -0.69 13.10
N ALA A 151 -18.83 -0.67 13.31
CA ALA A 151 -19.66 0.54 13.28
C ALA A 151 -19.28 1.54 14.38
N GLU A 152 -18.89 1.06 15.56
CA GLU A 152 -18.39 1.92 16.65
C GLU A 152 -17.05 2.61 16.32
N GLY A 153 -16.31 2.12 15.34
CA GLY A 153 -15.03 2.69 14.90
C GLY A 153 -15.15 3.80 13.83
N ILE A 154 -16.37 4.06 13.35
CA ILE A 154 -16.67 5.07 12.33
C ILE A 154 -17.03 6.40 12.99
#